data_5741678d99b6c9fdf6a7b7545a2864fa
#
_entry.id   5741678d99b6c9fdf6a7b7545a2864fa
#
_cell.length_a   1.000
_cell.length_b   1.000
_cell.length_c   1.000
_cell.angle_alpha   90.00
_cell.angle_beta   90.00
_cell.angle_gamma   90.00
#
_symmetry.space_group_name_H-M   'P 1'
#
loop_
_entity.id
_entity.type
_entity.pdbx_description
1 polymer ?
#
loop_
_entity_poly.entity_id
_entity_poly.type
_entity_poly.pdbx_seq_one_letter_code
_entity_poly.pdbx_strand_id
1 'polypeptide(L)'
;MAESGPAGATARSVGARAGVSGSAINYHFGSIERLYGSAQAEAVRRASLWLDQRLNDVAAGEPWPFEAFPAFAADLIDSWSDARILAQAEASAFLQAAWEPSEAAAAWLRLWDAFWARALPRFSLDADHGSIVAAVLHSERLGHLVRWRRPHDRAGLEEVCARLVGRVTGDTALLARQTPWREGAEALSRQAVDFPVLAPAAARIAEAVVAAVDEGGEAALTHRAVAAAAGVSLGAVTHHFPTRTALAEAGYAWLYDSIVQSARRAGVGQADHGDIGAHILSFLDIGRAAPRSRALEVFFLAATRDPALSNFAARVRYSRGLGTWGFLREQAPHLTRLDALLISHWTAGAGRAIAADPGLDDRVRAALLKANDIFAR
;
A
#
# COMPACT_ATOMS: atom_id res chain seq x y z
N MET A 1 15.51 -7.11 -9.35
CA MET A 1 14.45 -6.26 -8.76
C MET A 1 14.16 -6.61 -7.31
N ALA A 2 13.91 -7.88 -6.97
CA ALA A 2 13.63 -8.26 -5.58
C ALA A 2 14.76 -7.96 -4.58
N GLU A 3 16.02 -7.96 -5.00
CA GLU A 3 17.17 -7.71 -4.12
C GLU A 3 17.72 -6.28 -4.21
N SER A 4 17.68 -5.66 -5.40
CA SER A 4 18.31 -4.36 -5.66
C SER A 4 17.34 -3.24 -6.06
N GLY A 5 16.05 -3.51 -6.00
CA GLY A 5 15.00 -2.58 -6.45
C GLY A 5 14.97 -2.40 -7.98
N PRO A 6 14.00 -1.61 -8.49
CA PRO A 6 13.86 -1.34 -9.92
C PRO A 6 15.12 -0.66 -10.51
N ALA A 7 15.71 0.28 -9.80
CA ALA A 7 16.91 1.01 -10.24
C ALA A 7 18.15 0.11 -10.40
N GLY A 8 18.21 -1.03 -9.69
CA GLY A 8 19.29 -2.01 -9.83
C GLY A 8 19.12 -2.99 -11.00
N ALA A 9 17.97 -3.00 -11.66
CA ALA A 9 17.68 -3.89 -12.79
C ALA A 9 18.16 -3.27 -14.11
N THR A 10 19.47 -3.26 -14.32
CA THR A 10 20.10 -2.82 -15.57
C THR A 10 20.37 -4.00 -16.49
N ALA A 11 20.54 -3.77 -17.81
CA ALA A 11 20.93 -4.82 -18.75
C ALA A 11 22.19 -5.57 -18.31
N ARG A 12 23.15 -4.84 -17.71
CA ARG A 12 24.39 -5.42 -17.18
C ARG A 12 24.13 -6.34 -15.96
N SER A 13 23.35 -5.87 -14.98
CA SER A 13 23.07 -6.66 -13.76
C SER A 13 22.20 -7.88 -14.05
N VAL A 14 21.22 -7.75 -14.95
CA VAL A 14 20.36 -8.86 -15.39
C VAL A 14 21.18 -9.85 -16.23
N GLY A 15 22.01 -9.39 -17.17
CA GLY A 15 22.90 -10.22 -17.96
C GLY A 15 23.87 -11.02 -17.11
N ALA A 16 24.49 -10.38 -16.13
CA ALA A 16 25.41 -11.05 -15.19
C ALA A 16 24.72 -12.19 -14.41
N ARG A 17 23.47 -11.98 -13.98
CA ARG A 17 22.69 -13.04 -13.28
C ARG A 17 22.22 -14.16 -14.21
N ALA A 18 21.92 -13.85 -15.45
CA ALA A 18 21.51 -14.82 -16.46
C ALA A 18 22.69 -15.55 -17.11
N GLY A 19 23.94 -15.20 -16.79
CA GLY A 19 25.14 -15.76 -17.42
C GLY A 19 25.30 -15.33 -18.88
N VAL A 20 24.74 -14.16 -19.27
CA VAL A 20 24.80 -13.63 -20.63
C VAL A 20 25.33 -12.19 -20.64
N SER A 21 25.79 -11.73 -21.79
CA SER A 21 26.23 -10.34 -21.94
C SER A 21 25.04 -9.36 -21.93
N GLY A 22 25.27 -8.11 -21.51
CA GLY A 22 24.24 -7.06 -21.61
C GLY A 22 23.79 -6.81 -23.07
N SER A 23 24.66 -7.07 -24.07
CA SER A 23 24.29 -6.99 -25.48
C SER A 23 23.32 -8.08 -25.92
N ALA A 24 23.37 -9.28 -25.32
CA ALA A 24 22.40 -10.34 -25.57
C ALA A 24 20.98 -9.92 -25.15
N ILE A 25 20.84 -9.16 -24.06
CA ILE A 25 19.54 -8.62 -23.63
C ILE A 25 18.98 -7.68 -24.70
N ASN A 26 19.81 -6.75 -25.19
CA ASN A 26 19.37 -5.83 -26.25
C ASN A 26 19.07 -6.57 -27.56
N TYR A 27 19.81 -7.63 -27.87
CA TYR A 27 19.53 -8.45 -29.06
C TYR A 27 18.19 -9.18 -28.97
N HIS A 28 17.86 -9.80 -27.83
CA HIS A 28 16.65 -10.59 -27.67
C HIS A 28 15.40 -9.77 -27.36
N PHE A 29 15.54 -8.70 -26.60
CA PHE A 29 14.40 -7.89 -26.11
C PHE A 29 14.34 -6.51 -26.73
N GLY A 30 15.39 -6.05 -27.41
CA GLY A 30 15.49 -4.71 -28.02
C GLY A 30 15.81 -3.61 -27.00
N SER A 31 15.24 -3.64 -25.79
CA SER A 31 15.52 -2.69 -24.72
C SER A 31 15.26 -3.28 -23.35
N ILE A 32 15.76 -2.61 -22.30
CA ILE A 32 15.52 -3.01 -20.89
C ILE A 32 14.05 -2.85 -20.51
N GLU A 33 13.35 -1.86 -21.07
CA GLU A 33 11.92 -1.62 -20.82
C GLU A 33 11.07 -2.77 -21.38
N ARG A 34 11.40 -3.28 -22.58
CA ARG A 34 10.72 -4.45 -23.16
C ARG A 34 11.01 -5.73 -22.38
N LEU A 35 12.26 -5.90 -21.90
CA LEU A 35 12.56 -6.99 -20.97
C LEU A 35 11.74 -6.87 -19.68
N TYR A 36 11.62 -5.67 -19.12
CA TYR A 36 10.79 -5.41 -17.95
C TYR A 36 9.32 -5.79 -18.21
N GLY A 37 8.73 -5.34 -19.32
CA GLY A 37 7.36 -5.70 -19.71
C GLY A 37 7.17 -7.22 -19.85
N SER A 38 8.12 -7.91 -20.50
CA SER A 38 8.09 -9.38 -20.62
C SER A 38 8.19 -10.09 -19.27
N ALA A 39 9.02 -9.57 -18.37
CA ALA A 39 9.16 -10.11 -17.02
C ALA A 39 7.89 -9.90 -16.19
N GLN A 40 7.22 -8.76 -16.34
CA GLN A 40 5.93 -8.48 -15.70
C GLN A 40 4.83 -9.40 -16.22
N ALA A 41 4.73 -9.60 -17.54
CA ALA A 41 3.76 -10.52 -18.13
C ALA A 41 3.95 -11.97 -17.62
N GLU A 42 5.20 -12.43 -17.52
CA GLU A 42 5.51 -13.75 -16.94
C GLU A 42 5.19 -13.81 -15.45
N ALA A 43 5.44 -12.73 -14.70
CA ALA A 43 5.08 -12.66 -13.28
C ALA A 43 3.55 -12.74 -13.08
N VAL A 44 2.76 -12.03 -13.88
CA VAL A 44 1.29 -12.10 -13.89
C VAL A 44 0.82 -13.51 -14.20
N ARG A 45 1.39 -14.16 -15.22
CA ARG A 45 1.07 -15.55 -15.57
C ARG A 45 1.33 -16.52 -14.42
N ARG A 46 2.48 -16.41 -13.75
CA ARG A 46 2.82 -17.24 -12.57
C ARG A 46 1.92 -16.95 -11.40
N ALA A 47 1.59 -15.69 -11.18
CA ALA A 47 0.66 -15.28 -10.14
C ALA A 47 -0.74 -15.85 -10.37
N SER A 48 -1.23 -15.90 -11.61
CA SER A 48 -2.50 -16.54 -11.95
C SER A 48 -2.51 -18.01 -11.51
N LEU A 49 -1.47 -18.76 -11.84
CA LEU A 49 -1.35 -20.17 -11.43
C LEU A 49 -1.30 -20.32 -9.90
N TRP A 50 -0.58 -19.44 -9.23
CA TRP A 50 -0.49 -19.44 -7.78
C TRP A 50 -1.85 -19.14 -7.12
N LEU A 51 -2.59 -18.16 -7.63
CA LEU A 51 -3.93 -17.81 -7.15
C LEU A 51 -4.95 -18.92 -7.44
N ASP A 52 -4.89 -19.54 -8.62
CA ASP A 52 -5.74 -20.67 -8.98
C ASP A 52 -5.52 -21.85 -8.01
N GLN A 53 -4.27 -22.13 -7.66
CA GLN A 53 -3.96 -23.16 -6.67
C GLN A 53 -4.57 -22.83 -5.30
N ARG A 54 -4.43 -21.58 -4.81
CA ARG A 54 -5.04 -21.16 -3.53
C ARG A 54 -6.56 -21.28 -3.52
N LEU A 55 -7.19 -20.98 -4.65
CA LEU A 55 -8.63 -21.12 -4.77
C LEU A 55 -9.08 -22.58 -4.86
N ASN A 56 -8.25 -23.46 -5.44
CA ASN A 56 -8.52 -24.90 -5.48
C ASN A 56 -8.31 -25.58 -4.13
N ASP A 57 -7.44 -25.03 -3.26
CA ASP A 57 -7.25 -25.51 -1.88
C ASP A 57 -8.52 -25.27 -1.03
N VAL A 58 -9.39 -24.32 -1.43
CA VAL A 58 -10.74 -24.16 -0.87
C VAL A 58 -11.67 -25.09 -1.66
N ALA A 59 -12.11 -26.17 -1.04
CA ALA A 59 -12.86 -27.24 -1.68
C ALA A 59 -13.99 -26.75 -2.59
N ALA A 60 -14.09 -27.33 -3.78
CA ALA A 60 -15.23 -27.15 -4.67
C ALA A 60 -16.43 -27.95 -4.08
N GLY A 61 -17.45 -27.23 -3.66
CA GLY A 61 -18.65 -27.81 -3.02
C GLY A 61 -19.64 -26.73 -2.70
N GLU A 62 -20.44 -26.93 -1.68
CA GLU A 62 -21.30 -25.85 -1.16
C GLU A 62 -20.44 -24.68 -0.69
N PRO A 63 -20.88 -23.44 -0.92
CA PRO A 63 -20.16 -22.25 -0.47
C PRO A 63 -19.93 -22.28 1.05
N TRP A 64 -18.73 -21.86 1.45
CA TRP A 64 -18.42 -21.66 2.87
C TRP A 64 -19.21 -20.47 3.44
N PRO A 65 -19.48 -20.46 4.73
CA PRO A 65 -20.08 -19.29 5.37
C PRO A 65 -19.11 -18.09 5.28
N PHE A 66 -19.68 -16.88 5.14
CA PHE A 66 -18.87 -15.67 4.97
C PHE A 66 -17.91 -15.39 6.14
N GLU A 67 -18.21 -15.93 7.32
CA GLU A 67 -17.36 -15.86 8.52
C GLU A 67 -16.00 -16.58 8.35
N ALA A 68 -15.88 -17.47 7.36
CA ALA A 68 -14.62 -18.13 7.03
C ALA A 68 -13.71 -17.27 6.14
N PHE A 69 -14.26 -16.29 5.41
CA PHE A 69 -13.50 -15.44 4.49
C PHE A 69 -12.36 -14.66 5.15
N PRO A 70 -12.51 -14.06 6.36
CA PRO A 70 -11.42 -13.32 7.01
C PRO A 70 -10.14 -14.15 7.19
N ALA A 71 -10.26 -15.38 7.64
CA ALA A 71 -9.12 -16.28 7.82
C ALA A 71 -8.47 -16.63 6.47
N PHE A 72 -9.28 -16.94 5.45
CA PHE A 72 -8.79 -17.21 4.09
C PHE A 72 -8.06 -16.00 3.49
N ALA A 73 -8.67 -14.81 3.53
CA ALA A 73 -8.08 -13.60 2.96
C ALA A 73 -6.77 -13.21 3.65
N ALA A 74 -6.72 -13.34 4.97
CA ALA A 74 -5.52 -13.05 5.73
C ALA A 74 -4.40 -14.09 5.46
N ASP A 75 -4.73 -15.38 5.33
CA ASP A 75 -3.77 -16.41 4.94
C ASP A 75 -3.24 -16.19 3.53
N LEU A 76 -4.12 -15.87 2.59
CA LEU A 76 -3.77 -15.57 1.20
C LEU A 76 -2.75 -14.41 1.12
N ILE A 77 -3.00 -13.32 1.84
CA ILE A 77 -2.12 -12.13 1.81
C ILE A 77 -0.79 -12.41 2.53
N ASP A 78 -0.80 -13.12 3.65
CA ASP A 78 0.43 -13.51 4.36
C ASP A 78 1.29 -14.43 3.47
N SER A 79 0.66 -15.43 2.84
CA SER A 79 1.32 -16.34 1.89
C SER A 79 1.79 -15.62 0.61
N TRP A 80 1.05 -14.60 0.14
CA TRP A 80 1.49 -13.75 -0.97
C TRP A 80 2.79 -13.01 -0.65
N SER A 81 2.93 -12.56 0.58
CA SER A 81 4.18 -11.92 1.04
C SER A 81 5.37 -12.89 1.09
N ASP A 82 5.11 -14.21 1.23
CA ASP A 82 6.13 -15.27 1.08
C ASP A 82 6.49 -15.53 -0.39
N ALA A 83 5.56 -15.33 -1.32
CA ALA A 83 5.79 -15.37 -2.76
C ALA A 83 6.56 -14.11 -3.25
N ARG A 84 7.66 -13.81 -2.58
CA ARG A 84 8.39 -12.54 -2.58
C ARG A 84 8.68 -11.98 -3.97
N ILE A 85 9.04 -12.81 -4.93
CA ILE A 85 9.36 -12.38 -6.31
C ILE A 85 8.10 -11.83 -6.99
N LEU A 86 6.96 -12.51 -6.86
CA LEU A 86 5.70 -12.10 -7.46
C LEU A 86 5.14 -10.85 -6.78
N ALA A 87 5.14 -10.84 -5.44
CA ALA A 87 4.65 -9.71 -4.66
C ALA A 87 5.46 -8.42 -4.90
N GLN A 88 6.78 -8.53 -5.11
CA GLN A 88 7.60 -7.38 -5.46
C GLN A 88 7.45 -6.96 -6.92
N ALA A 89 7.20 -7.90 -7.85
CA ALA A 89 6.87 -7.57 -9.22
C ALA A 89 5.56 -6.76 -9.28
N GLU A 90 4.51 -7.22 -8.59
CA GLU A 90 3.25 -6.49 -8.43
C GLU A 90 3.50 -5.07 -7.90
N ALA A 91 4.13 -4.95 -6.73
CA ALA A 91 4.34 -3.67 -6.07
C ALA A 91 5.19 -2.71 -6.93
N SER A 92 6.17 -3.23 -7.69
CA SER A 92 6.96 -2.43 -8.61
C SER A 92 6.15 -1.92 -9.81
N ALA A 93 5.20 -2.72 -10.32
CA ALA A 93 4.32 -2.30 -11.41
C ALA A 93 3.39 -1.16 -10.97
N PHE A 94 2.78 -1.27 -9.78
CA PHE A 94 1.93 -0.20 -9.23
C PHE A 94 2.74 1.05 -8.86
N LEU A 95 3.96 0.89 -8.35
CA LEU A 95 4.84 2.01 -8.10
C LEU A 95 5.15 2.77 -9.40
N GLN A 96 5.44 2.07 -10.51
CA GLN A 96 5.66 2.70 -11.81
C GLN A 96 4.40 3.44 -12.28
N ALA A 97 3.22 2.85 -12.11
CA ALA A 97 1.95 3.47 -12.48
C ALA A 97 1.66 4.78 -11.73
N ALA A 98 2.30 5.02 -10.59
CA ALA A 98 2.19 6.28 -9.85
C ALA A 98 2.83 7.48 -10.59
N TRP A 99 3.73 7.24 -11.56
CA TRP A 99 4.31 8.28 -12.42
C TRP A 99 3.63 8.36 -13.78
N GLU A 100 3.34 7.21 -14.37
CA GLU A 100 2.67 7.12 -15.67
C GLU A 100 1.87 5.82 -15.76
N PRO A 101 0.69 5.81 -16.45
CA PRO A 101 -0.10 4.61 -16.61
C PRO A 101 0.72 3.44 -17.16
N SER A 102 0.51 2.24 -16.63
CA SER A 102 1.31 1.07 -16.94
C SER A 102 0.44 -0.14 -17.26
N GLU A 103 0.61 -0.71 -18.45
CA GLU A 103 -0.08 -1.95 -18.83
C GLU A 103 0.23 -3.10 -17.86
N ALA A 104 1.44 -3.13 -17.28
CA ALA A 104 1.79 -4.10 -16.27
C ALA A 104 0.92 -3.95 -15.01
N ALA A 105 0.73 -2.73 -14.52
CA ALA A 105 -0.13 -2.48 -13.36
C ALA A 105 -1.60 -2.79 -13.65
N ALA A 106 -2.09 -2.43 -14.84
CA ALA A 106 -3.44 -2.78 -15.29
C ALA A 106 -3.64 -4.31 -15.39
N ALA A 107 -2.64 -5.06 -15.86
CA ALA A 107 -2.69 -6.51 -15.89
C ALA A 107 -2.76 -7.14 -14.48
N TRP A 108 -1.98 -6.62 -13.53
CA TRP A 108 -2.07 -7.03 -12.13
C TRP A 108 -3.43 -6.72 -11.51
N LEU A 109 -3.99 -5.54 -11.79
CA LEU A 109 -5.31 -5.15 -11.33
C LEU A 109 -6.38 -6.13 -11.83
N ARG A 110 -6.40 -6.39 -13.15
CA ARG A 110 -7.34 -7.35 -13.77
C ARG A 110 -7.19 -8.76 -13.18
N LEU A 111 -5.97 -9.21 -12.92
CA LEU A 111 -5.72 -10.51 -12.30
C LEU A 111 -6.38 -10.63 -10.92
N TRP A 112 -6.18 -9.64 -10.05
CA TRP A 112 -6.77 -9.65 -8.72
C TRP A 112 -8.28 -9.46 -8.73
N ASP A 113 -8.82 -8.61 -9.59
CA ASP A 113 -10.26 -8.43 -9.75
C ASP A 113 -10.93 -9.74 -10.20
N ALA A 114 -10.34 -10.42 -11.20
CA ALA A 114 -10.83 -11.73 -11.65
C ALA A 114 -10.72 -12.81 -10.55
N PHE A 115 -9.67 -12.76 -9.72
CA PHE A 115 -9.54 -13.66 -8.59
C PHE A 115 -10.65 -13.42 -7.55
N TRP A 116 -10.88 -12.19 -7.11
CA TRP A 116 -11.90 -11.89 -6.11
C TRP A 116 -13.31 -12.16 -6.62
N ALA A 117 -13.59 -11.88 -7.90
CA ALA A 117 -14.86 -12.25 -8.52
C ALA A 117 -15.18 -13.75 -8.44
N ARG A 118 -14.16 -14.62 -8.47
CA ARG A 118 -14.30 -16.07 -8.31
C ARG A 118 -14.27 -16.53 -6.86
N ALA A 119 -13.53 -15.82 -6.01
CA ALA A 119 -13.34 -16.20 -4.61
C ALA A 119 -14.56 -15.85 -3.73
N LEU A 120 -15.13 -14.64 -3.87
CA LEU A 120 -16.20 -14.17 -3.01
C LEU A 120 -17.43 -15.11 -2.98
N PRO A 121 -17.96 -15.60 -4.12
CA PRO A 121 -19.08 -16.52 -4.11
C PRO A 121 -18.80 -17.84 -3.38
N ARG A 122 -17.53 -18.27 -3.29
CA ARG A 122 -17.16 -19.47 -2.52
C ARG A 122 -17.31 -19.31 -1.01
N PHE A 123 -17.44 -18.06 -0.54
CA PHE A 123 -17.68 -17.73 0.85
C PHE A 123 -19.06 -17.05 1.06
N SER A 124 -20.04 -17.34 0.24
CA SER A 124 -21.38 -16.75 0.34
C SER A 124 -21.36 -15.20 0.38
N LEU A 125 -20.36 -14.57 -0.25
CA LEU A 125 -20.26 -13.13 -0.38
C LEU A 125 -20.70 -12.69 -1.78
N ASP A 126 -21.41 -11.58 -1.84
CA ASP A 126 -21.90 -11.03 -3.11
C ASP A 126 -20.72 -10.50 -3.96
N ALA A 127 -20.75 -10.80 -5.25
CA ALA A 127 -19.79 -10.29 -6.21
C ALA A 127 -19.80 -8.76 -6.32
N ASP A 128 -20.92 -8.10 -6.01
CA ASP A 128 -21.06 -6.64 -5.99
C ASP A 128 -20.14 -5.97 -4.96
N HIS A 129 -19.73 -6.71 -3.93
CA HIS A 129 -18.72 -6.24 -2.96
C HIS A 129 -17.28 -6.38 -3.46
N GLY A 130 -17.07 -6.96 -4.65
CA GLY A 130 -15.74 -7.23 -5.20
C GLY A 130 -14.86 -6.00 -5.29
N SER A 131 -15.40 -4.85 -5.67
CA SER A 131 -14.62 -3.62 -5.84
C SER A 131 -14.05 -3.08 -4.52
N ILE A 132 -14.84 -3.07 -3.44
CA ILE A 132 -14.34 -2.62 -2.12
C ILE A 132 -13.36 -3.64 -1.54
N VAL A 133 -13.67 -4.93 -1.65
CA VAL A 133 -12.79 -6.01 -1.16
C VAL A 133 -11.44 -5.95 -1.89
N ALA A 134 -11.45 -5.88 -3.21
CA ALA A 134 -10.23 -5.79 -4.02
C ALA A 134 -9.39 -4.57 -3.64
N ALA A 135 -9.99 -3.38 -3.51
CA ALA A 135 -9.28 -2.14 -3.21
C ALA A 135 -8.69 -2.14 -1.79
N VAL A 136 -9.46 -2.57 -0.78
CA VAL A 136 -8.98 -2.66 0.62
C VAL A 136 -7.84 -3.66 0.71
N LEU A 137 -8.02 -4.87 0.18
CA LEU A 137 -7.02 -5.93 0.27
C LEU A 137 -5.79 -5.65 -0.61
N HIS A 138 -5.93 -4.91 -1.73
CA HIS A 138 -4.80 -4.42 -2.48
C HIS A 138 -3.91 -3.50 -1.64
N SER A 139 -4.52 -2.57 -0.91
CA SER A 139 -3.80 -1.66 -0.03
C SER A 139 -3.14 -2.38 1.16
N GLU A 140 -3.80 -3.39 1.74
CA GLU A 140 -3.23 -4.22 2.80
C GLU A 140 -2.05 -5.07 2.29
N ARG A 141 -2.13 -5.67 1.08
CA ARG A 141 -1.03 -6.46 0.51
C ARG A 141 0.28 -5.68 0.47
N LEU A 142 0.23 -4.43 0.01
CA LEU A 142 1.44 -3.59 -0.03
C LEU A 142 2.03 -3.39 1.37
N GLY A 143 1.20 -3.04 2.35
CA GLY A 143 1.64 -2.87 3.73
C GLY A 143 2.20 -4.16 4.33
N HIS A 144 1.60 -5.30 3.97
CA HIS A 144 1.99 -6.62 4.49
C HIS A 144 3.32 -7.15 3.92
N LEU A 145 3.81 -6.59 2.79
CA LEU A 145 5.15 -6.90 2.28
C LEU A 145 6.27 -6.55 3.27
N VAL A 146 6.05 -5.54 4.10
CA VAL A 146 6.98 -5.21 5.19
C VAL A 146 6.71 -6.16 6.35
N ARG A 147 7.57 -7.17 6.49
CA ARG A 147 7.52 -8.11 7.60
C ARG A 147 8.11 -7.47 8.83
N TRP A 148 7.26 -7.29 9.82
CA TRP A 148 7.67 -6.69 11.09
C TRP A 148 7.54 -7.69 12.24
N ARG A 149 6.31 -8.02 12.66
CA ARG A 149 6.00 -9.01 13.71
C ARG A 149 4.90 -9.92 13.21
N ARG A 150 5.28 -11.03 12.57
CA ARG A 150 4.36 -11.91 11.83
C ARG A 150 3.09 -12.29 12.60
N PRO A 151 3.12 -12.64 13.92
CA PRO A 151 1.88 -12.95 14.64
C PRO A 151 0.89 -11.78 14.65
N HIS A 152 1.37 -10.55 14.91
CA HIS A 152 0.55 -9.35 14.91
C HIS A 152 0.11 -8.96 13.50
N ASP A 153 1.03 -9.05 12.53
CA ASP A 153 0.74 -8.71 11.14
C ASP A 153 -0.35 -9.62 10.59
N ARG A 154 -0.26 -10.94 10.80
CA ARG A 154 -1.21 -11.93 10.29
C ARG A 154 -2.56 -11.88 11.01
N ALA A 155 -2.55 -11.88 12.36
CA ALA A 155 -3.79 -11.87 13.14
C ALA A 155 -4.51 -10.52 13.04
N GLY A 156 -3.76 -9.40 13.05
CA GLY A 156 -4.36 -8.08 12.84
C GLY A 156 -4.95 -7.89 11.44
N LEU A 157 -4.40 -8.56 10.43
CA LEU A 157 -4.98 -8.59 9.09
C LEU A 157 -6.31 -9.35 9.06
N GLU A 158 -6.42 -10.48 9.79
CA GLU A 158 -7.68 -11.21 9.92
C GLU A 158 -8.78 -10.35 10.59
N GLU A 159 -8.43 -9.56 11.60
CA GLU A 159 -9.33 -8.60 12.23
C GLU A 159 -9.83 -7.52 11.24
N VAL A 160 -8.92 -7.01 10.38
CA VAL A 160 -9.28 -6.07 9.29
C VAL A 160 -10.24 -6.74 8.31
N CYS A 161 -9.96 -7.97 7.88
CA CYS A 161 -10.82 -8.72 6.97
C CYS A 161 -12.19 -9.03 7.61
N ALA A 162 -12.24 -9.37 8.89
CA ALA A 162 -13.50 -9.58 9.62
C ALA A 162 -14.34 -8.31 9.68
N ARG A 163 -13.72 -7.17 9.95
CA ARG A 163 -14.40 -5.87 9.93
C ARG A 163 -14.94 -5.52 8.55
N LEU A 164 -14.15 -5.76 7.50
CA LEU A 164 -14.57 -5.56 6.11
C LEU A 164 -15.80 -6.40 5.76
N VAL A 165 -15.77 -7.71 6.08
CA VAL A 165 -16.91 -8.60 5.86
C VAL A 165 -18.14 -8.13 6.66
N GLY A 166 -17.97 -7.80 7.94
CA GLY A 166 -19.05 -7.26 8.76
C GLY A 166 -19.72 -6.02 8.15
N ARG A 167 -18.92 -5.12 7.55
CA ARG A 167 -19.46 -3.92 6.89
C ARG A 167 -20.21 -4.23 5.60
N VAL A 168 -19.68 -5.11 4.74
CA VAL A 168 -20.34 -5.41 3.47
C VAL A 168 -21.56 -6.32 3.63
N THR A 169 -21.61 -7.18 4.65
CA THR A 169 -22.76 -8.04 4.95
C THR A 169 -23.76 -7.42 5.91
N GLY A 170 -23.36 -6.43 6.69
CA GLY A 170 -24.14 -5.90 7.81
C GLY A 170 -24.17 -6.82 9.04
N ASP A 171 -23.25 -7.78 9.13
CA ASP A 171 -23.19 -8.73 10.25
C ASP A 171 -22.74 -8.07 11.54
N THR A 172 -23.63 -7.98 12.51
CA THR A 172 -23.41 -7.30 13.79
C THR A 172 -22.43 -8.04 14.70
N ALA A 173 -22.30 -9.36 14.58
CA ALA A 173 -21.37 -10.15 15.38
C ALA A 173 -19.93 -9.89 14.93
N LEU A 174 -19.68 -9.83 13.63
CA LEU A 174 -18.38 -9.44 13.10
C LEU A 174 -18.05 -7.97 13.41
N LEU A 175 -19.04 -7.08 13.36
CA LEU A 175 -18.87 -5.67 13.71
C LEU A 175 -18.57 -5.45 15.21
N ALA A 176 -19.10 -6.29 16.08
CA ALA A 176 -18.86 -6.24 17.53
C ALA A 176 -17.53 -6.91 17.94
N ARG A 177 -16.83 -7.56 17.04
CA ARG A 177 -15.58 -8.28 17.32
C ARG A 177 -14.48 -7.33 17.78
N GLN A 178 -13.82 -7.67 18.89
CA GLN A 178 -12.65 -6.92 19.35
C GLN A 178 -11.47 -7.14 18.45
N THR A 179 -10.52 -6.18 18.46
CA THR A 179 -9.36 -6.14 17.55
C THR A 179 -8.03 -6.04 18.30
N PRO A 180 -7.77 -6.95 19.28
CA PRO A 180 -6.62 -6.84 20.17
C PRO A 180 -5.27 -6.97 19.45
N TRP A 181 -5.21 -7.71 18.34
CA TRP A 181 -3.98 -7.88 17.57
C TRP A 181 -3.61 -6.60 16.82
N ARG A 182 -4.60 -5.97 16.19
CA ARG A 182 -4.39 -4.70 15.49
C ARG A 182 -4.03 -3.58 16.46
N GLU A 183 -4.75 -3.46 17.56
CA GLU A 183 -4.49 -2.48 18.60
C GLU A 183 -3.12 -2.71 19.25
N GLY A 184 -2.76 -3.97 19.54
CA GLY A 184 -1.46 -4.36 20.04
C GLY A 184 -0.33 -4.02 19.06
N ALA A 185 -0.51 -4.29 17.77
CA ALA A 185 0.46 -3.92 16.75
C ALA A 185 0.65 -2.40 16.64
N GLU A 186 -0.43 -1.63 16.72
CA GLU A 186 -0.36 -0.16 16.75
C GLU A 186 0.40 0.34 17.97
N ALA A 187 0.12 -0.19 19.15
CA ALA A 187 0.82 0.17 20.39
C ALA A 187 2.32 -0.19 20.32
N LEU A 188 2.64 -1.41 19.88
CA LEU A 188 4.02 -1.87 19.75
C LEU A 188 4.81 -1.08 18.70
N SER A 189 4.17 -0.70 17.59
CA SER A 189 4.82 0.13 16.57
C SER A 189 5.16 1.53 17.09
N ARG A 190 4.33 2.08 17.99
CA ARG A 190 4.62 3.34 18.69
C ARG A 190 5.82 3.25 19.63
N GLN A 191 5.99 2.09 20.27
CA GLN A 191 7.12 1.85 21.18
C GLN A 191 8.42 1.53 20.43
N ALA A 192 8.33 0.91 19.26
CA ALA A 192 9.49 0.46 18.49
C ALA A 192 10.28 1.61 17.84
N VAL A 193 9.62 2.71 17.52
CA VAL A 193 10.25 3.90 16.92
C VAL A 193 9.62 5.14 17.52
N ASP A 194 10.44 5.97 18.10
CA ASP A 194 10.12 7.35 18.42
C ASP A 194 10.66 8.25 17.29
N PHE A 195 9.77 8.97 16.62
CA PHE A 195 10.18 9.93 15.60
C PHE A 195 10.60 11.23 16.29
N PRO A 196 11.90 11.57 16.30
CA PRO A 196 12.36 12.75 16.97
C PRO A 196 11.80 14.01 16.29
N VAL A 197 11.50 15.04 17.09
CA VAL A 197 11.24 16.36 16.56
C VAL A 197 12.53 16.88 15.94
N LEU A 198 12.56 16.99 14.62
CA LEU A 198 13.74 17.44 13.90
C LEU A 198 13.95 18.97 14.10
N ALA A 199 15.19 19.36 14.31
CA ALA A 199 15.56 20.78 14.25
C ALA A 199 15.23 21.37 12.86
N PRO A 200 14.95 22.67 12.73
CA PRO A 200 14.45 23.25 11.46
C PRO A 200 15.30 22.94 10.23
N ALA A 201 16.64 22.90 10.36
CA ALA A 201 17.53 22.57 9.25
C ALA A 201 17.40 21.09 8.86
N ALA A 202 17.36 20.17 9.83
CA ALA A 202 17.17 18.75 9.59
C ALA A 202 15.77 18.45 9.01
N ALA A 203 14.72 19.16 9.48
CA ALA A 203 13.36 19.02 8.97
C ALA A 203 13.25 19.42 7.48
N ARG A 204 13.91 20.50 7.05
CA ARG A 204 13.98 20.87 5.63
C ARG A 204 14.69 19.83 4.78
N ILE A 205 15.76 19.23 5.31
CA ILE A 205 16.45 18.14 4.60
C ILE A 205 15.55 16.90 4.52
N ALA A 206 14.85 16.55 5.59
CA ALA A 206 13.90 15.43 5.60
C ALA A 206 12.74 15.63 4.61
N GLU A 207 12.21 16.85 4.49
CA GLU A 207 11.24 17.22 3.46
C GLU A 207 11.82 17.03 2.05
N ALA A 208 13.05 17.49 1.82
CA ALA A 208 13.73 17.33 0.55
C ALA A 208 14.04 15.88 0.21
N VAL A 209 14.28 15.00 1.21
CA VAL A 209 14.37 13.54 1.01
C VAL A 209 13.08 13.02 0.38
N VAL A 210 11.93 13.39 0.97
CA VAL A 210 10.63 12.91 0.47
C VAL A 210 10.35 13.48 -0.92
N ALA A 211 10.61 14.76 -1.17
CA ALA A 211 10.43 15.37 -2.47
C ALA A 211 11.32 14.71 -3.55
N ALA A 212 12.59 14.50 -3.28
CA ALA A 212 13.51 13.86 -4.21
C ALA A 212 13.07 12.42 -4.55
N VAL A 213 12.63 11.66 -3.54
CA VAL A 213 12.14 10.29 -3.73
C VAL A 213 10.79 10.27 -4.47
N ASP A 214 9.93 11.24 -4.23
CA ASP A 214 8.64 11.35 -4.91
C ASP A 214 8.82 11.62 -6.42
N GLU A 215 9.83 12.41 -6.79
CA GLU A 215 10.13 12.71 -8.19
C GLU A 215 10.95 11.62 -8.88
N GLY A 216 12.02 11.16 -8.26
CA GLY A 216 13.04 10.30 -8.87
C GLY A 216 13.08 8.86 -8.35
N GLY A 217 12.11 8.45 -7.53
CA GLY A 217 12.05 7.11 -6.97
C GLY A 217 13.22 6.81 -6.02
N GLU A 218 13.47 5.53 -5.80
CA GLU A 218 14.53 5.05 -4.91
C GLU A 218 15.94 5.48 -5.34
N ALA A 219 16.17 5.69 -6.64
CA ALA A 219 17.44 6.15 -7.16
C ALA A 219 17.83 7.55 -6.68
N ALA A 220 16.84 8.38 -6.37
CA ALA A 220 17.03 9.72 -5.85
C ALA A 220 17.34 9.76 -4.34
N LEU A 221 17.24 8.65 -3.62
CA LEU A 221 17.62 8.57 -2.20
C LEU A 221 19.15 8.57 -2.05
N THR A 222 19.77 9.67 -2.40
CA THR A 222 21.22 9.91 -2.31
C THR A 222 21.49 11.27 -1.68
N HIS A 223 22.61 11.39 -0.95
CA HIS A 223 23.01 12.67 -0.33
C HIS A 223 23.10 13.80 -1.35
N ARG A 224 23.57 13.51 -2.56
CA ARG A 224 23.73 14.53 -3.63
C ARG A 224 22.37 15.03 -4.15
N ALA A 225 21.44 14.12 -4.43
CA ALA A 225 20.09 14.49 -4.90
C ALA A 225 19.33 15.25 -3.81
N VAL A 226 19.42 14.80 -2.55
CA VAL A 226 18.80 15.48 -1.40
C VAL A 226 19.42 16.87 -1.18
N ALA A 227 20.73 17.02 -1.28
CA ALA A 227 21.39 18.32 -1.15
C ALA A 227 20.89 19.31 -2.22
N ALA A 228 20.77 18.85 -3.47
CA ALA A 228 20.22 19.66 -4.56
C ALA A 228 18.75 20.05 -4.29
N ALA A 229 17.91 19.09 -3.89
CA ALA A 229 16.50 19.35 -3.59
C ALA A 229 16.30 20.28 -2.39
N ALA A 230 17.15 20.18 -1.36
CA ALA A 230 17.10 21.02 -0.15
C ALA A 230 17.74 22.41 -0.36
N GLY A 231 18.48 22.63 -1.44
CA GLY A 231 19.23 23.86 -1.66
C GLY A 231 20.36 24.08 -0.65
N VAL A 232 21.00 22.97 -0.18
CA VAL A 232 22.07 23.01 0.82
C VAL A 232 23.35 22.31 0.29
N SER A 233 24.46 22.47 1.01
CA SER A 233 25.70 21.76 0.65
C SER A 233 25.59 20.26 0.96
N LEU A 234 26.33 19.43 0.22
CA LEU A 234 26.46 17.99 0.48
C LEU A 234 26.95 17.74 1.91
N GLY A 235 27.89 18.56 2.41
CA GLY A 235 28.40 18.49 3.78
C GLY A 235 27.31 18.70 4.84
N ALA A 236 26.37 19.63 4.59
CA ALA A 236 25.24 19.84 5.50
C ALA A 236 24.33 18.60 5.58
N VAL A 237 24.02 17.97 4.45
CA VAL A 237 23.20 16.73 4.43
C VAL A 237 23.92 15.61 5.16
N THR A 238 25.23 15.39 4.86
CA THR A 238 26.04 14.33 5.49
C THR A 238 26.21 14.55 6.99
N HIS A 239 26.31 15.82 7.42
CA HIS A 239 26.37 16.15 8.85
C HIS A 239 25.12 15.73 9.61
N HIS A 240 23.93 16.01 9.07
CA HIS A 240 22.66 15.66 9.71
C HIS A 240 22.32 14.18 9.53
N PHE A 241 22.57 13.60 8.37
CA PHE A 241 22.20 12.25 8.00
C PHE A 241 23.37 11.55 7.31
N PRO A 242 24.27 10.90 8.07
CA PRO A 242 25.56 10.42 7.53
C PRO A 242 25.43 9.20 6.59
N THR A 243 24.30 8.48 6.64
CA THR A 243 24.08 7.27 5.85
C THR A 243 22.82 7.35 5.00
N ARG A 244 22.72 6.50 3.96
CA ARG A 244 21.51 6.34 3.16
C ARG A 244 20.33 5.88 4.02
N THR A 245 20.56 5.01 4.99
CA THR A 245 19.55 4.55 5.95
C THR A 245 19.07 5.73 6.79
N ALA A 246 19.95 6.59 7.31
CA ALA A 246 19.58 7.79 8.06
C ALA A 246 18.73 8.78 7.22
N LEU A 247 19.01 8.90 5.91
CA LEU A 247 18.14 9.67 5.01
C LEU A 247 16.75 9.05 4.88
N ALA A 248 16.66 7.72 4.75
CA ALA A 248 15.38 7.02 4.68
C ALA A 248 14.60 7.18 5.98
N GLU A 249 15.25 7.04 7.14
CA GLU A 249 14.64 7.25 8.46
C GLU A 249 14.09 8.67 8.61
N ALA A 250 14.84 9.69 8.15
CA ALA A 250 14.35 11.06 8.13
C ALA A 250 13.12 11.24 7.23
N GLY A 251 13.10 10.59 6.06
CA GLY A 251 11.93 10.56 5.17
C GLY A 251 10.71 9.92 5.84
N TYR A 252 10.86 8.81 6.55
CA TYR A 252 9.79 8.20 7.34
C TYR A 252 9.29 9.13 8.46
N ALA A 253 10.20 9.75 9.19
CA ALA A 253 9.84 10.69 10.26
C ALA A 253 9.00 11.86 9.71
N TRP A 254 9.41 12.41 8.60
CA TRP A 254 8.70 13.50 7.94
C TRP A 254 7.32 13.05 7.42
N LEU A 255 7.22 11.87 6.76
CA LEU A 255 5.95 11.31 6.29
C LEU A 255 4.99 11.05 7.46
N TYR A 256 5.50 10.49 8.56
CA TYR A 256 4.70 10.25 9.75
C TYR A 256 4.16 11.57 10.33
N ASP A 257 5.01 12.58 10.50
CA ASP A 257 4.57 13.89 10.99
C ASP A 257 3.52 14.51 10.05
N SER A 258 3.71 14.42 8.74
CA SER A 258 2.74 14.90 7.76
C SER A 258 1.38 14.20 7.86
N ILE A 259 1.35 12.90 8.13
CA ILE A 259 0.12 12.12 8.38
C ILE A 259 -0.56 12.61 9.65
N VAL A 260 0.19 12.79 10.74
CA VAL A 260 -0.34 13.28 12.02
C VAL A 260 -0.86 14.71 11.92
N GLN A 261 -0.14 15.59 11.23
CA GLN A 261 -0.59 16.98 11.01
C GLN A 261 -1.84 17.05 10.11
N SER A 262 -1.90 16.22 9.07
CA SER A 262 -3.10 16.10 8.23
C SER A 262 -4.31 15.61 9.03
N ALA A 263 -4.10 14.66 9.93
CA ALA A 263 -5.13 14.17 10.84
C ALA A 263 -5.71 15.28 11.75
N ARG A 264 -4.81 16.15 12.27
CA ARG A 264 -5.21 17.27 13.12
C ARG A 264 -5.98 18.34 12.34
N ARG A 265 -5.60 18.60 11.09
CA ARG A 265 -6.25 19.60 10.22
C ARG A 265 -7.61 19.12 9.70
N ALA A 266 -7.75 17.84 9.39
CA ALA A 266 -9.01 17.25 8.91
C ALA A 266 -10.15 17.37 9.94
N GLY A 267 -9.84 17.44 11.25
CA GLY A 267 -10.82 17.72 12.30
C GLY A 267 -11.32 19.18 12.33
N VAL A 268 -10.80 20.09 11.47
CA VAL A 268 -11.12 21.53 11.46
C VAL A 268 -11.89 21.95 10.19
N GLY A 269 -12.07 21.06 9.20
CA GLY A 269 -12.69 21.38 7.90
C GLY A 269 -14.21 21.23 7.90
N GLN A 270 -14.92 22.21 7.34
CA GLN A 270 -16.34 22.19 7.04
C GLN A 270 -16.61 21.19 5.90
N ALA A 271 -16.83 19.91 6.20
CA ALA A 271 -17.50 19.00 5.29
C ALA A 271 -18.98 18.92 5.68
N ASP A 272 -19.84 18.78 4.69
CA ASP A 272 -21.27 18.58 4.89
C ASP A 272 -21.48 17.40 5.85
N HIS A 273 -22.17 17.65 6.97
CA HIS A 273 -22.32 16.67 8.05
C HIS A 273 -23.03 15.42 7.52
N GLY A 274 -22.37 14.29 7.51
CA GLY A 274 -22.99 12.97 7.29
C GLY A 274 -22.71 12.30 5.93
N ASP A 275 -22.09 12.95 4.94
CA ASP A 275 -21.78 12.32 3.66
C ASP A 275 -20.35 11.72 3.64
N ILE A 276 -20.26 10.45 4.07
CA ILE A 276 -19.00 9.69 4.08
C ILE A 276 -18.46 9.52 2.65
N GLY A 277 -19.32 9.31 1.65
CA GLY A 277 -18.95 9.15 0.26
C GLY A 277 -18.27 10.38 -0.32
N ALA A 278 -18.87 11.57 -0.12
CA ALA A 278 -18.25 12.83 -0.53
C ALA A 278 -16.90 13.08 0.15
N HIS A 279 -16.82 12.73 1.44
CA HIS A 279 -15.57 12.85 2.19
C HIS A 279 -14.47 11.92 1.65
N ILE A 280 -14.80 10.67 1.34
CA ILE A 280 -13.87 9.70 0.73
C ILE A 280 -13.37 10.21 -0.64
N LEU A 281 -14.24 10.77 -1.48
CA LEU A 281 -13.85 11.37 -2.75
C LEU A 281 -12.89 12.54 -2.56
N SER A 282 -13.14 13.41 -1.58
CA SER A 282 -12.23 14.50 -1.23
C SER A 282 -10.85 13.97 -0.83
N PHE A 283 -10.77 12.91 -0.04
CA PHE A 283 -9.50 12.26 0.31
C PHE A 283 -8.80 11.62 -0.89
N LEU A 284 -9.56 11.03 -1.82
CA LEU A 284 -9.01 10.47 -3.06
C LEU A 284 -8.33 11.58 -3.88
N ASP A 285 -9.01 12.72 -4.06
CA ASP A 285 -8.49 13.84 -4.84
C ASP A 285 -7.28 14.47 -4.17
N ILE A 286 -7.33 14.69 -2.85
CA ILE A 286 -6.19 15.19 -2.05
C ILE A 286 -5.02 14.20 -2.14
N GLY A 287 -5.27 12.89 -1.99
CA GLY A 287 -4.23 11.86 -2.04
C GLY A 287 -3.55 11.78 -3.41
N ARG A 288 -4.31 11.96 -4.49
CA ARG A 288 -3.76 11.99 -5.87
C ARG A 288 -2.98 13.28 -6.17
N ALA A 289 -3.41 14.38 -5.62
CA ALA A 289 -2.73 15.67 -5.76
C ALA A 289 -1.54 15.83 -4.82
N ALA A 290 -1.45 15.03 -3.77
CA ALA A 290 -0.39 15.13 -2.78
C ALA A 290 0.95 14.66 -3.38
N PRO A 291 1.97 15.51 -3.46
CA PRO A 291 3.27 15.17 -4.05
C PRO A 291 4.07 14.13 -3.25
N ARG A 292 3.45 13.41 -2.31
CA ARG A 292 4.14 12.58 -1.29
C ARG A 292 3.62 11.15 -1.22
N SER A 293 2.60 10.83 -2.01
CA SER A 293 1.99 9.49 -2.00
C SER A 293 2.93 8.44 -2.60
N ARG A 294 3.67 8.81 -3.64
CA ARG A 294 4.66 7.95 -4.30
C ARG A 294 5.85 7.63 -3.41
N ALA A 295 6.37 8.66 -2.71
CA ALA A 295 7.47 8.49 -1.77
C ALA A 295 7.14 7.43 -0.70
N LEU A 296 5.91 7.40 -0.19
CA LEU A 296 5.48 6.39 0.78
C LEU A 296 5.63 4.96 0.21
N GLU A 297 5.20 4.72 -1.03
CA GLU A 297 5.33 3.42 -1.68
C GLU A 297 6.80 3.03 -1.93
N VAL A 298 7.63 3.99 -2.34
CA VAL A 298 9.08 3.79 -2.49
C VAL A 298 9.69 3.37 -1.16
N PHE A 299 9.37 4.04 -0.07
CA PHE A 299 9.90 3.71 1.26
C PHE A 299 9.40 2.34 1.74
N PHE A 300 8.13 1.98 1.53
CA PHE A 300 7.65 0.64 1.85
C PHE A 300 8.42 -0.44 1.08
N LEU A 301 8.63 -0.26 -0.21
CA LEU A 301 9.41 -1.19 -1.01
C LEU A 301 10.89 -1.25 -0.57
N ALA A 302 11.49 -0.13 -0.17
CA ALA A 302 12.84 -0.11 0.38
C ALA A 302 12.91 -0.92 1.68
N ALA A 303 11.93 -0.77 2.57
CA ALA A 303 11.88 -1.52 3.84
C ALA A 303 11.73 -3.04 3.64
N THR A 304 11.19 -3.51 2.51
CA THR A 304 11.15 -4.96 2.21
C THR A 304 12.55 -5.56 1.98
N ARG A 305 13.54 -4.72 1.70
CA ARG A 305 14.94 -5.11 1.40
C ARG A 305 15.91 -4.73 2.50
N ASP A 306 15.58 -3.74 3.32
CA ASP A 306 16.40 -3.27 4.43
C ASP A 306 15.67 -3.48 5.77
N PRO A 307 16.01 -4.53 6.54
CA PRO A 307 15.39 -4.82 7.82
C PRO A 307 15.54 -3.68 8.85
N ALA A 308 16.55 -2.81 8.74
CA ALA A 308 16.71 -1.67 9.61
C ALA A 308 15.54 -0.67 9.51
N LEU A 309 14.87 -0.64 8.36
CA LEU A 309 13.72 0.24 8.11
C LEU A 309 12.37 -0.38 8.54
N SER A 310 12.33 -1.65 8.96
CA SER A 310 11.08 -2.36 9.23
C SER A 310 10.25 -1.72 10.35
N ASN A 311 10.88 -1.23 11.41
CA ASN A 311 10.20 -0.54 12.50
C ASN A 311 9.57 0.78 12.05
N PHE A 312 10.28 1.55 11.21
CA PHE A 312 9.79 2.81 10.65
C PHE A 312 8.60 2.58 9.73
N ALA A 313 8.71 1.60 8.84
CA ALA A 313 7.62 1.23 7.94
C ALA A 313 6.40 0.70 8.71
N ALA A 314 6.60 -0.13 9.73
CA ALA A 314 5.53 -0.59 10.62
C ALA A 314 4.84 0.58 11.32
N ARG A 315 5.60 1.54 11.84
CA ARG A 315 5.06 2.74 12.49
C ARG A 315 4.14 3.54 11.56
N VAL A 316 4.56 3.75 10.31
CA VAL A 316 3.75 4.43 9.30
C VAL A 316 2.53 3.57 8.90
N ARG A 317 2.71 2.26 8.64
CA ARG A 317 1.64 1.31 8.32
C ARG A 317 0.52 1.32 9.37
N TYR A 318 0.89 1.15 10.65
CA TYR A 318 -0.09 1.08 11.74
C TYR A 318 -0.67 2.45 12.13
N SER A 319 -0.14 3.55 11.60
CA SER A 319 -0.73 4.88 11.70
C SER A 319 -1.77 5.19 10.62
N ARG A 320 -1.92 4.31 9.61
CA ARG A 320 -2.90 4.50 8.54
C ARG A 320 -4.32 4.66 9.10
N GLY A 321 -5.10 5.54 8.49
CA GLY A 321 -6.46 5.87 8.92
C GLY A 321 -6.55 6.82 10.12
N LEU A 322 -5.43 7.30 10.70
CA LEU A 322 -5.49 8.30 11.77
C LEU A 322 -6.15 9.61 11.32
N GLY A 323 -5.86 10.05 10.09
CA GLY A 323 -6.50 11.25 9.52
C GLY A 323 -8.00 11.07 9.34
N THR A 324 -8.38 9.95 8.73
CA THR A 324 -9.78 9.57 8.55
C THR A 324 -10.51 9.45 9.89
N TRP A 325 -9.87 8.86 10.91
CA TRP A 325 -10.43 8.76 12.25
C TRP A 325 -10.61 10.12 12.92
N GLY A 326 -9.64 11.04 12.76
CA GLY A 326 -9.74 12.41 13.29
C GLY A 326 -11.01 13.11 12.81
N PHE A 327 -11.41 12.87 11.57
CA PHE A 327 -12.66 13.38 11.01
C PHE A 327 -13.89 12.57 11.47
N LEU A 328 -13.89 11.25 11.30
CA LEU A 328 -15.06 10.41 11.51
C LEU A 328 -15.56 10.37 12.95
N ARG A 329 -14.68 10.43 13.95
CA ARG A 329 -15.08 10.36 15.37
C ARG A 329 -16.09 11.42 15.79
N GLU A 330 -16.13 12.56 15.11
CA GLU A 330 -17.05 13.67 15.38
C GLU A 330 -18.29 13.59 14.48
N GLN A 331 -18.13 13.14 13.24
CA GLN A 331 -19.19 13.14 12.23
C GLN A 331 -20.01 11.84 12.22
N ALA A 332 -19.39 10.74 12.56
CA ALA A 332 -19.99 9.41 12.55
C ALA A 332 -19.55 8.60 13.79
N PRO A 333 -20.04 8.95 15.00
CA PRO A 333 -19.56 8.37 16.27
C PRO A 333 -19.85 6.87 16.42
N HIS A 334 -20.68 6.27 15.57
CA HIS A 334 -20.92 4.83 15.50
C HIS A 334 -19.78 4.07 14.79
N LEU A 335 -18.94 4.76 14.04
CA LEU A 335 -17.77 4.17 13.39
C LEU A 335 -16.61 4.03 14.38
N THR A 336 -15.77 3.05 14.11
CA THR A 336 -14.59 2.76 14.94
C THR A 336 -13.29 3.20 14.25
N ARG A 337 -12.19 3.12 14.99
CA ARG A 337 -10.85 3.33 14.44
C ARG A 337 -10.54 2.37 13.28
N LEU A 338 -11.08 1.14 13.33
CA LEU A 338 -10.89 0.15 12.27
C LEU A 338 -11.72 0.47 11.01
N ASP A 339 -12.89 1.08 11.15
CA ASP A 339 -13.67 1.59 10.01
C ASP A 339 -12.92 2.71 9.28
N ALA A 340 -12.32 3.61 10.04
CA ALA A 340 -11.47 4.66 9.48
C ALA A 340 -10.26 4.10 8.72
N LEU A 341 -9.71 2.98 9.20
CA LEU A 341 -8.66 2.24 8.50
C LEU A 341 -9.18 1.64 7.19
N LEU A 342 -10.34 0.96 7.20
CA LEU A 342 -10.96 0.39 5.99
C LEU A 342 -11.20 1.46 4.93
N ILE A 343 -11.75 2.61 5.32
CA ILE A 343 -11.97 3.75 4.43
C ILE A 343 -10.65 4.24 3.84
N SER A 344 -9.61 4.39 4.66
CA SER A 344 -8.28 4.80 4.20
C SER A 344 -7.66 3.79 3.23
N HIS A 345 -7.84 2.49 3.46
CA HIS A 345 -7.38 1.45 2.54
C HIS A 345 -8.17 1.44 1.24
N TRP A 346 -9.50 1.58 1.32
CA TRP A 346 -10.35 1.65 0.14
C TRP A 346 -9.96 2.83 -0.76
N THR A 347 -9.83 4.02 -0.18
CA THR A 347 -9.39 5.23 -0.90
C THR A 347 -8.01 5.04 -1.55
N ALA A 348 -7.05 4.47 -0.84
CA ALA A 348 -5.71 4.24 -1.38
C ALA A 348 -5.70 3.18 -2.50
N GLY A 349 -6.45 2.08 -2.34
CA GLY A 349 -6.60 1.05 -3.37
C GLY A 349 -7.31 1.59 -4.61
N ALA A 350 -8.35 2.40 -4.43
CA ALA A 350 -9.05 3.12 -5.48
C ALA A 350 -8.11 4.06 -6.27
N GLY A 351 -7.30 4.83 -5.57
CA GLY A 351 -6.30 5.70 -6.18
C GLY A 351 -5.28 4.95 -7.03
N ARG A 352 -4.82 3.78 -6.56
CA ARG A 352 -3.92 2.91 -7.33
C ARG A 352 -4.59 2.28 -8.54
N ALA A 353 -5.86 1.90 -8.44
CA ALA A 353 -6.62 1.37 -9.57
C ALA A 353 -6.72 2.41 -10.69
N ILE A 354 -7.04 3.66 -10.35
CA ILE A 354 -7.10 4.77 -11.32
C ILE A 354 -5.71 5.08 -11.89
N ALA A 355 -4.65 5.02 -11.09
CA ALA A 355 -3.29 5.24 -11.57
C ALA A 355 -2.85 4.14 -12.55
N ALA A 356 -3.26 2.90 -12.30
CA ALA A 356 -2.98 1.76 -13.19
C ALA A 356 -3.79 1.83 -14.50
N ASP A 357 -5.06 2.25 -14.41
CA ASP A 357 -5.99 2.37 -15.54
C ASP A 357 -6.89 3.61 -15.33
N PRO A 358 -6.53 4.77 -15.94
CA PRO A 358 -7.32 5.99 -15.83
C PRO A 358 -8.76 5.86 -16.36
N GLY A 359 -9.04 4.89 -17.22
CA GLY A 359 -10.39 4.61 -17.71
C GLY A 359 -11.36 4.12 -16.64
N LEU A 360 -10.85 3.76 -15.44
CA LEU A 360 -11.66 3.34 -14.31
C LEU A 360 -12.13 4.49 -13.40
N ASP A 361 -11.71 5.75 -13.65
CA ASP A 361 -11.96 6.87 -12.71
C ASP A 361 -13.45 7.02 -12.36
N ASP A 362 -14.32 7.13 -13.36
CA ASP A 362 -15.76 7.30 -13.13
C ASP A 362 -16.38 6.11 -12.38
N ARG A 363 -15.99 4.89 -12.73
CA ARG A 363 -16.49 3.66 -12.06
C ARG A 363 -16.05 3.58 -10.62
N VAL A 364 -14.79 3.92 -10.36
CA VAL A 364 -14.22 3.91 -9.00
C VAL A 364 -14.89 4.99 -8.14
N ARG A 365 -15.08 6.19 -8.68
CA ARG A 365 -15.78 7.27 -7.97
C ARG A 365 -17.22 6.90 -7.65
N ALA A 366 -17.94 6.31 -8.59
CA ALA A 366 -19.30 5.81 -8.36
C ALA A 366 -19.36 4.71 -7.28
N ALA A 367 -18.34 3.85 -7.21
CA ALA A 367 -18.24 2.84 -6.14
C ALA A 367 -17.98 3.48 -4.78
N LEU A 368 -17.12 4.50 -4.71
CA LEU A 368 -16.81 5.21 -3.45
C LEU A 368 -18.03 5.97 -2.88
N LEU A 369 -18.90 6.49 -3.74
CA LEU A 369 -20.15 7.14 -3.29
C LEU A 369 -21.09 6.18 -2.57
N LYS A 370 -21.01 4.86 -2.84
CA LYS A 370 -21.77 3.84 -2.11
C LYS A 370 -21.28 3.60 -0.68
N ALA A 371 -20.22 4.29 -0.26
CA ALA A 371 -19.69 4.17 1.11
C ALA A 371 -20.74 4.50 2.16
N ASN A 372 -21.66 5.43 1.88
CA ASN A 372 -22.76 5.75 2.79
C ASN A 372 -23.59 4.51 3.12
N ASP A 373 -23.90 3.65 2.14
CA ASP A 373 -24.69 2.43 2.33
C ASP A 373 -23.94 1.38 3.19
N ILE A 374 -22.60 1.34 3.05
CA ILE A 374 -21.75 0.36 3.72
C ILE A 374 -21.42 0.79 5.16
N PHE A 375 -21.25 2.09 5.39
CA PHE A 375 -20.81 2.62 6.67
C PHE A 375 -21.92 3.34 7.48
N ALA A 376 -23.15 3.45 6.94
CA ALA A 376 -24.30 4.00 7.65
C ALA A 376 -24.86 3.08 8.74
N ARG A 377 -24.48 1.80 8.72
CA ARG A 377 -24.99 0.75 9.61
C ARG A 377 -24.09 0.53 10.82
#